data_1255915e53623d5ed764d7d7dd6da642
#
_entry.id   1255915e53623d5ed764d7d7dd6da642
#
_cell.length_a   1.000
_cell.length_b   1.000
_cell.length_c   1.000
_cell.angle_alpha   90.00
_cell.angle_beta   90.00
_cell.angle_gamma   90.00
#
_symmetry.space_group_name_H-M   'P 1'
#
loop_
_entity.id
_entity.type
_entity.pdbx_description
1 polymer ?
#
loop_
_entity_poly.entity_id
_entity_poly.type
_entity_poly.pdbx_seq_one_letter_code
_entity_poly.pdbx_strand_id
1 'polypeptide(L)'
;TGAEDDENLDNVNVNIDIFKAYTRGYMEKAKSFLTPMEIKLLPYGGRLLTYMQTVRFLTDYINGDTYYKIHSPKHNLIRTKAQFKLLQSLEAHADEMDAFMSEWL
;
A
#
# COMPACT_ATOMS: atom_id res chain seq x y z
N THR A 1 2.87 -7.85 5.38
CA THR A 1 2.15 -8.18 4.15
C THR A 1 0.78 -8.75 4.48
N GLY A 2 0.34 -9.83 3.89
CA GLY A 2 -1.01 -10.36 4.02
C GLY A 2 -1.79 -10.14 2.73
N ALA A 3 -2.93 -10.82 2.59
CA ALA A 3 -3.82 -10.64 1.46
C ALA A 3 -4.64 -9.37 1.59
N GLU A 4 -5.21 -8.87 0.47
CA GLU A 4 -6.03 -7.66 0.50
C GLU A 4 -7.33 -7.83 1.32
N ASP A 5 -7.75 -9.07 1.56
CA ASP A 5 -8.94 -9.43 2.31
C ASP A 5 -8.63 -10.29 3.54
N ASP A 6 -7.44 -10.17 4.10
CA ASP A 6 -7.04 -10.92 5.28
C ASP A 6 -7.83 -10.42 6.50
N GLU A 7 -8.59 -11.32 7.12
CA GLU A 7 -9.36 -11.01 8.32
C GLU A 7 -8.50 -10.86 9.57
N ASN A 8 -7.33 -11.51 9.60
CA ASN A 8 -6.39 -11.35 10.69
C ASN A 8 -5.51 -10.13 10.44
N LEU A 9 -5.89 -9.01 11.04
CA LEU A 9 -5.20 -7.74 10.83
C LEU A 9 -3.76 -7.74 11.34
N ASP A 10 -3.38 -8.67 12.22
CA ASP A 10 -2.00 -8.78 12.67
C ASP A 10 -1.06 -9.23 11.53
N ASN A 11 -1.60 -9.88 10.49
CA ASN A 11 -0.83 -10.26 9.30
C ASN A 11 -0.67 -9.12 8.30
N VAL A 12 -1.42 -8.04 8.45
CA VAL A 12 -1.47 -6.94 7.48
C VAL A 12 -0.50 -5.84 7.90
N ASN A 13 0.74 -5.93 7.44
CA ASN A 13 1.78 -4.95 7.73
C ASN A 13 2.69 -4.80 6.51
N VAL A 14 3.31 -3.62 6.37
CA VAL A 14 4.39 -3.46 5.41
C VAL A 14 5.61 -4.22 5.93
N ASN A 15 6.26 -4.97 5.04
CA ASN A 15 7.52 -5.64 5.36
C ASN A 15 8.65 -4.78 4.80
N ILE A 16 9.40 -4.14 5.68
CA ILE A 16 10.45 -3.20 5.30
C ILE A 16 11.57 -3.90 4.53
N ASP A 17 11.92 -5.12 4.87
CA ASP A 17 12.96 -5.86 4.15
C ASP A 17 12.54 -6.16 2.71
N ILE A 18 11.27 -6.55 2.50
CA ILE A 18 10.72 -6.77 1.16
C ILE A 18 10.66 -5.44 0.40
N PHE A 19 10.22 -4.37 1.06
CA PHE A 19 10.23 -3.03 0.45
C PHE A 19 11.61 -2.64 -0.04
N LYS A 20 12.62 -2.80 0.79
CA LYS A 20 14.00 -2.46 0.44
C LYS A 20 14.53 -3.30 -0.72
N ALA A 21 14.30 -4.61 -0.69
CA ALA A 21 14.74 -5.51 -1.75
C ALA A 21 14.05 -5.20 -3.08
N TYR A 22 12.74 -5.00 -3.07
CA TYR A 22 11.97 -4.66 -4.26
C TYR A 22 12.41 -3.32 -4.84
N THR A 23 12.60 -2.33 -3.97
CA THR A 23 13.00 -0.99 -4.39
C THR A 23 14.40 -0.98 -5.00
N ARG A 24 15.34 -1.72 -4.42
CA ARG A 24 16.68 -1.84 -5.02
C ARG A 24 16.63 -2.41 -6.43
N GLY A 25 15.87 -3.50 -6.63
CA GLY A 25 15.71 -4.10 -7.95
C GLY A 25 15.08 -3.15 -8.95
N TYR A 26 14.06 -2.42 -8.53
CA TYR A 26 13.41 -1.41 -9.37
C TYR A 26 14.35 -0.27 -9.73
N MET A 27 15.07 0.27 -8.74
CA MET A 27 15.95 1.43 -8.94
C MET A 27 17.17 1.13 -9.80
N GLU A 28 17.62 -0.11 -9.86
CA GLU A 28 18.70 -0.48 -10.76
C GLU A 28 18.41 -0.09 -12.21
N LYS A 29 17.15 -0.15 -12.62
CA LYS A 29 16.69 0.17 -13.98
C LYS A 29 16.04 1.54 -14.07
N ALA A 30 15.31 1.94 -13.05
CA ALA A 30 14.51 3.16 -13.08
C ALA A 30 15.30 4.43 -12.77
N LYS A 31 16.42 4.34 -12.06
CA LYS A 31 17.23 5.49 -11.66
C LYS A 31 17.59 6.39 -12.83
N SER A 32 17.84 5.82 -14.00
CA SER A 32 18.28 6.57 -15.17
C SER A 32 17.21 7.48 -15.77
N PHE A 33 15.92 7.24 -15.48
CA PHE A 33 14.83 8.02 -16.05
C PHE A 33 13.93 8.70 -15.03
N LEU A 34 14.12 8.44 -13.72
CA LEU A 34 13.35 9.12 -12.68
C LEU A 34 14.04 10.40 -12.23
N THR A 35 13.26 11.45 -12.02
CA THR A 35 13.75 12.67 -11.38
C THR A 35 13.94 12.45 -9.88
N PRO A 36 14.78 13.27 -9.20
CA PRO A 36 14.90 13.20 -7.75
C PRO A 36 13.57 13.35 -7.03
N MET A 37 12.68 14.20 -7.52
CA MET A 37 11.35 14.39 -6.94
C MET A 37 10.50 13.12 -7.05
N GLU A 38 10.54 12.45 -8.20
CA GLU A 38 9.82 11.18 -8.40
C GLU A 38 10.34 10.11 -7.46
N ILE A 39 11.66 9.99 -7.30
CA ILE A 39 12.27 9.04 -6.37
C ILE A 39 11.81 9.33 -4.92
N LYS A 40 11.87 10.59 -4.52
CA LYS A 40 11.46 11.02 -3.18
C LYS A 40 10.00 10.68 -2.88
N LEU A 41 9.13 10.76 -3.87
CA LEU A 41 7.69 10.56 -3.71
C LEU A 41 7.22 9.12 -3.87
N LEU A 42 8.09 8.16 -4.20
CA LEU A 42 7.68 6.76 -4.38
C LEU A 42 6.96 6.18 -3.15
N PRO A 43 7.47 6.34 -1.91
CA PRO A 43 6.74 5.83 -0.74
C PRO A 43 5.39 6.53 -0.54
N TYR A 44 5.31 7.80 -0.81
CA TYR A 44 4.05 8.56 -0.75
C TYR A 44 3.04 7.99 -1.76
N GLY A 45 3.48 7.65 -2.97
CA GLY A 45 2.62 7.03 -3.97
C GLY A 45 2.00 5.73 -3.48
N GLY A 46 2.75 4.90 -2.79
CA GLY A 46 2.25 3.67 -2.18
C GLY A 46 1.18 3.94 -1.14
N ARG A 47 1.40 4.92 -0.28
CA ARG A 47 0.41 5.34 0.72
C ARG A 47 -0.87 5.86 0.06
N LEU A 48 -0.73 6.69 -0.97
CA LEU A 48 -1.85 7.25 -1.70
C LEU A 48 -2.71 6.17 -2.36
N LEU A 49 -2.08 5.21 -3.04
CA LEU A 49 -2.79 4.11 -3.67
C LEU A 49 -3.54 3.25 -2.66
N THR A 50 -2.93 2.96 -1.52
CA THR A 50 -3.56 2.19 -0.44
C THR A 50 -4.75 2.95 0.14
N TYR A 51 -4.63 4.26 0.32
CA TYR A 51 -5.74 5.11 0.74
C TYR A 51 -6.89 5.07 -0.26
N MET A 52 -6.59 5.20 -1.55
CA MET A 52 -7.60 5.15 -2.61
C MET A 52 -8.34 3.82 -2.63
N GLN A 53 -7.64 2.69 -2.48
CA GLN A 53 -8.26 1.38 -2.43
C GLN A 53 -9.16 1.22 -1.19
N THR A 54 -8.72 1.73 -0.04
CA THR A 54 -9.53 1.74 1.17
C THR A 54 -10.87 2.44 0.93
N VAL A 55 -10.82 3.63 0.33
CA VAL A 55 -12.02 4.42 0.02
C VAL A 55 -12.91 3.69 -0.99
N ARG A 56 -12.33 3.08 -2.03
CA ARG A 56 -13.08 2.36 -3.05
C ARG A 56 -13.83 1.16 -2.49
N PHE A 57 -13.17 0.34 -1.66
CA PHE A 57 -13.83 -0.82 -1.05
C PHE A 57 -14.94 -0.39 -0.10
N LEU A 58 -14.71 0.62 0.70
CA LEU A 58 -15.72 1.14 1.63
C LEU A 58 -16.92 1.73 0.87
N THR A 59 -16.66 2.50 -0.18
CA THR A 59 -17.69 3.10 -1.01
C THR A 59 -18.55 2.02 -1.66
N ASP A 60 -17.93 0.97 -2.19
CA ASP A 60 -18.68 -0.13 -2.82
C ASP A 60 -19.53 -0.88 -1.79
N TYR A 61 -19.00 -1.11 -0.59
CA TYR A 61 -19.76 -1.73 0.49
C TYR A 61 -21.00 -0.90 0.86
N ILE A 62 -20.85 0.41 1.01
CA ILE A 62 -21.94 1.32 1.35
C ILE A 62 -22.98 1.35 0.24
N ASN A 63 -22.56 1.26 -1.02
CA ASN A 63 -23.44 1.29 -2.20
C ASN A 63 -24.06 -0.06 -2.55
N GLY A 64 -23.85 -1.10 -1.74
CA GLY A 64 -24.47 -2.42 -1.91
C GLY A 64 -23.64 -3.40 -2.71
N ASP A 65 -22.32 -3.26 -2.73
CA ASP A 65 -21.39 -4.20 -3.36
C ASP A 65 -21.60 -4.36 -4.87
N THR A 66 -21.77 -3.24 -5.58
CA THR A 66 -22.14 -3.23 -6.99
C THR A 66 -20.97 -3.23 -7.96
N TYR A 67 -19.77 -2.86 -7.53
CA TYR A 67 -18.61 -2.69 -8.41
C TYR A 67 -17.65 -3.87 -8.36
N TYR A 68 -17.20 -4.25 -7.17
CA TYR A 68 -16.24 -5.35 -7.00
C TYR A 68 -16.95 -6.68 -6.82
N LYS A 69 -16.34 -7.74 -7.36
CA LYS A 69 -16.82 -9.10 -7.13
C LYS A 69 -16.57 -9.49 -5.68
N ILE A 70 -17.61 -9.96 -5.00
CA ILE A 70 -17.54 -10.40 -3.61
C ILE A 70 -17.85 -11.90 -3.49
N HIS A 71 -17.32 -12.51 -2.44
CA HIS A 71 -17.54 -13.93 -2.12
C HIS A 71 -18.34 -14.10 -0.81
N SER A 72 -18.62 -13.02 -0.12
CA SER A 72 -19.44 -13.01 1.10
C SER A 72 -20.06 -11.62 1.27
N PRO A 73 -21.14 -11.50 2.07
CA PRO A 73 -21.83 -10.21 2.24
C PRO A 73 -20.96 -9.08 2.80
N LYS A 74 -19.88 -9.42 3.51
CA LYS A 74 -18.99 -8.42 4.11
C LYS A 74 -17.61 -8.39 3.48
N HIS A 75 -17.44 -8.96 2.29
CA HIS A 75 -16.12 -9.08 1.67
C HIS A 75 -15.45 -7.72 1.45
N ASN A 76 -16.20 -6.74 0.95
CA ASN A 76 -15.65 -5.40 0.75
C ASN A 76 -15.35 -4.68 2.07
N LEU A 77 -16.10 -4.96 3.14
CA LEU A 77 -15.79 -4.43 4.45
C LEU A 77 -14.48 -5.04 5.00
N ILE A 78 -14.29 -6.34 4.80
CA ILE A 78 -13.04 -7.03 5.17
C ILE A 78 -11.87 -6.43 4.41
N ARG A 79 -12.01 -6.22 3.11
CA ARG A 79 -10.99 -5.55 2.27
C ARG A 79 -10.67 -4.15 2.77
N THR A 80 -11.69 -3.38 3.13
CA THR A 80 -11.53 -2.03 3.68
C THR A 80 -10.68 -2.04 4.94
N LYS A 81 -10.99 -2.94 5.86
CA LYS A 81 -10.23 -3.06 7.12
C LYS A 81 -8.78 -3.46 6.87
N ALA A 82 -8.55 -4.41 5.96
CA ALA A 82 -7.19 -4.86 5.63
C ALA A 82 -6.39 -3.73 4.99
N GLN A 83 -6.95 -3.00 4.04
CA GLN A 83 -6.27 -1.88 3.38
C GLN A 83 -6.02 -0.73 4.34
N PHE A 84 -6.96 -0.44 5.23
CA PHE A 84 -6.78 0.59 6.25
C PHE A 84 -5.63 0.23 7.21
N LYS A 85 -5.56 -1.04 7.63
CA LYS A 85 -4.46 -1.52 8.48
C LYS A 85 -3.12 -1.39 7.75
N LEU A 86 -3.07 -1.74 6.46
CA LEU A 86 -1.86 -1.57 5.66
C LEU A 86 -1.46 -0.10 5.56
N LEU A 87 -2.42 0.81 5.36
CA LEU A 87 -2.16 2.24 5.33
C LEU A 87 -1.54 2.72 6.64
N GLN A 88 -2.09 2.30 7.78
CA GLN A 88 -1.54 2.64 9.09
C GLN A 88 -0.10 2.14 9.24
N SER A 89 0.18 0.92 8.76
CA SER A 89 1.54 0.36 8.80
C SER A 89 2.50 1.16 7.91
N LEU A 90 2.06 1.54 6.70
CA LEU A 90 2.86 2.38 5.79
C LEU A 90 3.16 3.73 6.42
N GLU A 91 2.19 4.35 7.07
CA GLU A 91 2.40 5.63 7.76
C GLU A 91 3.36 5.51 8.95
N ALA A 92 3.26 4.42 9.70
CA ALA A 92 4.15 4.15 10.83
C ALA A 92 5.61 3.97 10.38
N HIS A 93 5.84 3.50 9.15
CA HIS A 93 7.18 3.27 8.59
C HIS A 93 7.59 4.34 7.56
N ALA A 94 6.82 5.43 7.45
CA ALA A 94 7.04 6.44 6.42
C ALA A 94 8.44 7.04 6.49
N ASP A 95 8.90 7.41 7.68
CA ASP A 95 10.22 8.03 7.84
C ASP A 95 11.34 7.06 7.45
N GLU A 96 11.22 5.78 7.81
CA GLU A 96 12.18 4.75 7.46
C GLU A 96 12.23 4.52 5.95
N MET A 97 11.06 4.49 5.30
CA MET A 97 10.96 4.33 3.85
C MET A 97 11.55 5.54 3.12
N ASP A 98 11.24 6.74 3.58
CA ASP A 98 11.75 7.98 3.00
C ASP A 98 13.27 8.07 3.17
N ALA A 99 13.80 7.69 4.33
CA ALA A 99 15.25 7.66 4.57
C ALA A 99 15.95 6.67 3.64
N PHE A 100 15.35 5.50 3.41
CA PHE A 100 15.89 4.52 2.48
C PHE A 100 15.93 5.07 1.06
N MET A 101 14.87 5.75 0.62
CA MET A 101 14.83 6.34 -0.72
C MET A 101 15.90 7.42 -0.92
N SER A 102 16.35 8.07 0.14
CA SER A 102 17.36 9.12 0.03
C SER A 102 18.71 8.59 -0.49
N GLU A 103 18.95 7.28 -0.46
CA GLU A 103 20.15 6.67 -1.02
C GLU A 103 20.31 6.95 -2.53
N TRP A 104 19.22 7.24 -3.24
CA TRP A 104 19.22 7.52 -4.68
C TRP A 104 19.08 9.01 -5.01
N LEU A 105 19.05 9.87 -3.99
CA LEU A 105 19.01 11.33 -4.18
C LEU A 105 20.43 11.99 -4.15
#